data_995be0755df2f8f99e8ee78a5278c52e
#
_entry.id   995be0755df2f8f99e8ee78a5278c52e
#
_cell.length_a   1.000
_cell.length_b   1.000
_cell.length_c   1.000
_cell.angle_alpha   90.00
_cell.angle_beta   90.00
_cell.angle_gamma   90.00
#
_symmetry.space_group_name_H-M   'P 1'
#
loop_
_entity.id
_entity.type
_entity.pdbx_description
1 polymer ?
#
loop_
_entity_poly.entity_id
_entity_poly.type
_entity_poly.pdbx_seq_one_letter_code
_entity_poly.pdbx_strand_id
1 'polypeptide(L)'
;MSAHAGFLLDSSVALGAFFEDEQNDYCVSVWRSLVDVPGFVPALWHLEMGNILSRALRAGRIGTDALDDCWARMAAIGLQVLPFHGDARHWTQRASDWGLSAYDACYLDTALQQRLPLATKDKQLADAARRVGIPIYLNSAESRR
;
A
#
# COMPACT_ATOMS: atom_id res chain seq x y z
N MET A 1 -17.93 17.30 6.71
CA MET A 1 -17.43 16.19 6.23
C MET A 1 -16.12 15.80 6.84
N SER A 2 -15.98 14.69 7.16
CA SER A 2 -14.81 14.26 7.87
C SER A 2 -13.66 14.03 6.90
N ALA A 3 -12.52 14.56 7.23
CA ALA A 3 -11.30 14.08 6.66
C ALA A 3 -11.18 12.59 7.00
N HIS A 4 -10.66 11.81 6.09
CA HIS A 4 -10.37 10.42 6.39
C HIS A 4 -9.38 10.34 7.55
N ALA A 5 -9.58 9.38 8.46
CA ALA A 5 -8.68 9.17 9.58
C ALA A 5 -7.33 8.58 9.15
N GLY A 6 -7.08 8.50 7.85
CA GLY A 6 -5.86 7.97 7.28
C GLY A 6 -6.11 7.30 5.93
N PHE A 7 -5.15 6.51 5.49
CA PHE A 7 -5.24 5.75 4.24
C PHE A 7 -4.48 4.43 4.37
N LEU A 8 -4.83 3.49 3.50
CA LEU A 8 -4.16 2.20 3.43
C LEU A 8 -3.08 2.26 2.35
N LEU A 9 -1.85 1.90 2.69
CA LEU A 9 -0.69 1.98 1.81
C LEU A 9 -0.39 0.61 1.22
N ASP A 10 -0.47 0.49 -0.11
CA ASP A 10 -0.07 -0.70 -0.83
C ASP A 10 1.45 -0.71 -1.04
N SER A 11 2.02 -1.90 -1.14
CA SER A 11 3.45 -2.08 -1.34
C SER A 11 3.98 -1.40 -2.61
N SER A 12 3.16 -1.27 -3.66
CA SER A 12 3.57 -0.60 -4.90
C SER A 12 4.00 0.85 -4.67
N VAL A 13 3.32 1.56 -3.77
CA VAL A 13 3.69 2.94 -3.41
C VAL A 13 4.86 2.95 -2.43
N ALA A 14 4.89 1.98 -1.51
CA ALA A 14 5.96 1.87 -0.54
C ALA A 14 7.33 1.67 -1.21
N LEU A 15 7.38 0.92 -2.31
CA LEU A 15 8.63 0.66 -3.03
C LEU A 15 9.33 1.95 -3.52
N GLY A 16 8.57 3.00 -3.76
CA GLY A 16 9.15 4.30 -4.14
C GLY A 16 10.06 4.92 -3.08
N ALA A 17 9.93 4.51 -1.81
CA ALA A 17 10.81 4.97 -0.75
C ALA A 17 12.15 4.23 -0.73
N PHE A 18 12.21 3.04 -1.33
CA PHE A 18 13.40 2.19 -1.35
C PHE A 18 14.15 2.22 -2.68
N PHE A 19 13.43 2.44 -3.79
CA PHE A 19 14.02 2.37 -5.13
C PHE A 19 13.65 3.62 -5.94
N GLU A 20 14.65 4.30 -6.50
CA GLU A 20 14.43 5.48 -7.33
C GLU A 20 13.59 5.18 -8.57
N ASP A 21 13.82 4.04 -9.20
CA ASP A 21 13.09 3.63 -10.41
C ASP A 21 11.62 3.27 -10.15
N GLU A 22 11.21 3.15 -8.90
CA GLU A 22 9.82 2.95 -8.50
C GLU A 22 9.13 4.27 -8.12
N GLN A 23 9.88 5.39 -8.09
CA GLN A 23 9.30 6.68 -7.72
C GLN A 23 8.54 7.30 -8.88
N ASN A 24 7.47 8.00 -8.54
CA ASN A 24 6.78 8.93 -9.42
C ASN A 24 6.18 10.05 -8.55
N ASP A 25 5.58 11.04 -9.17
CA ASP A 25 5.01 12.18 -8.46
C ASP A 25 3.93 11.74 -7.47
N TYR A 26 3.14 10.76 -7.84
CA TYR A 26 2.11 10.22 -6.95
C TYR A 26 2.73 9.62 -5.67
N CYS A 27 3.75 8.77 -5.81
CA CYS A 27 4.44 8.18 -4.65
C CYS A 27 4.99 9.26 -3.73
N VAL A 28 5.63 10.27 -4.29
CA VAL A 28 6.20 11.37 -3.51
C VAL A 28 5.12 12.10 -2.74
N SER A 29 3.99 12.38 -3.40
CA SER A 29 2.86 13.06 -2.75
C SER A 29 2.30 12.26 -1.60
N VAL A 30 2.14 10.94 -1.77
CA VAL A 30 1.64 10.06 -0.72
C VAL A 30 2.60 10.06 0.47
N TRP A 31 3.90 9.87 0.23
CA TRP A 31 4.89 9.85 1.30
C TRP A 31 4.95 11.18 2.06
N ARG A 32 4.88 12.31 1.35
CA ARG A 32 4.84 13.63 1.99
C ARG A 32 3.63 13.81 2.89
N SER A 33 2.49 13.26 2.49
CA SER A 33 1.25 13.39 3.26
C SER A 33 1.32 12.68 4.62
N LEU A 34 2.22 11.71 4.77
CA LEU A 34 2.38 10.97 6.03
C LEU A 34 2.88 11.82 7.20
N VAL A 35 3.35 13.03 6.93
CA VAL A 35 3.67 13.99 7.99
C VAL A 35 2.42 14.37 8.79
N ASP A 36 1.28 14.48 8.10
CA ASP A 36 0.03 14.97 8.67
C ASP A 36 -1.08 13.93 8.73
N VAL A 37 -1.01 12.89 7.89
CA VAL A 37 -2.09 11.91 7.73
C VAL A 37 -1.57 10.51 8.10
N PRO A 38 -2.25 9.79 9.00
CA PRO A 38 -1.80 8.45 9.38
C PRO A 38 -1.86 7.47 8.21
N GLY A 39 -0.80 6.68 8.07
CA GLY A 39 -0.75 5.59 7.11
C GLY A 39 -0.93 4.24 7.79
N PHE A 40 -1.71 3.38 7.17
CA PHE A 40 -2.00 2.04 7.64
C PHE A 40 -1.57 1.02 6.60
N VAL A 41 -1.15 -0.15 7.06
CA VAL A 41 -0.81 -1.28 6.20
C VAL A 41 -1.44 -2.55 6.76
N PRO A 42 -1.92 -3.48 5.93
CA PRO A 42 -2.31 -4.78 6.45
C PRO A 42 -1.07 -5.56 6.89
N ALA A 43 -1.24 -6.49 7.80
CA ALA A 43 -0.11 -7.29 8.31
C ALA A 43 0.68 -7.99 7.18
N LEU A 44 0.00 -8.32 6.09
CA LEU A 44 0.61 -8.90 4.89
C LEU A 44 1.72 -8.02 4.30
N TRP A 45 1.62 -6.70 4.43
CA TRP A 45 2.56 -5.74 3.87
C TRP A 45 4.00 -6.02 4.30
N HIS A 46 4.21 -6.36 5.57
CA HIS A 46 5.55 -6.64 6.07
C HIS A 46 6.18 -7.87 5.41
N LEU A 47 5.38 -8.92 5.16
CA LEU A 47 5.88 -10.10 4.45
C LEU A 47 6.18 -9.79 2.98
N GLU A 48 5.33 -9.04 2.31
CA GLU A 48 5.56 -8.63 0.93
C GLU A 48 6.83 -7.79 0.81
N MET A 49 6.97 -6.79 1.65
CA MET A 49 8.16 -5.93 1.65
C MET A 49 9.42 -6.73 1.98
N GLY A 50 9.35 -7.60 2.98
CA GLY A 50 10.45 -8.50 3.33
C GLY A 50 10.90 -9.34 2.15
N ASN A 51 9.96 -9.91 1.41
CA ASN A 51 10.25 -10.73 0.24
C ASN A 51 10.90 -9.92 -0.88
N ILE A 52 10.35 -8.76 -1.21
CA ILE A 52 10.87 -7.89 -2.27
C ILE A 52 12.28 -7.40 -1.92
N LEU A 53 12.46 -6.92 -0.71
CA LEU A 53 13.73 -6.34 -0.29
C LEU A 53 14.83 -7.40 -0.12
N SER A 54 14.49 -8.60 0.34
CA SER A 54 15.47 -9.68 0.42
C SER A 54 15.97 -10.12 -0.96
N ARG A 55 15.08 -10.15 -1.96
CA ARG A 55 15.47 -10.42 -3.35
C ARG A 55 16.37 -9.32 -3.89
N ALA A 56 16.04 -8.06 -3.59
CA ALA A 56 16.84 -6.91 -4.03
C ALA A 56 18.24 -6.92 -3.42
N LEU A 57 18.37 -7.29 -2.16
CA LEU A 57 19.67 -7.47 -1.50
C LEU A 57 20.50 -8.54 -2.19
N ARG A 58 19.91 -9.71 -2.44
CA ARG A 58 20.63 -10.82 -3.10
C ARG A 58 21.07 -10.46 -4.52
N ALA A 59 20.27 -9.65 -5.21
CA ALA A 59 20.58 -9.20 -6.58
C ALA A 59 21.52 -7.99 -6.62
N GLY A 60 21.90 -7.43 -5.47
CA GLY A 60 22.74 -6.24 -5.42
C GLY A 60 22.04 -4.96 -5.84
N ARG A 61 20.72 -4.95 -5.92
CA ARG A 61 19.94 -3.78 -6.32
C ARG A 61 19.93 -2.71 -5.21
N ILE A 62 20.04 -3.14 -3.96
CA ILE A 62 20.13 -2.25 -2.81
C ILE A 62 21.18 -2.81 -1.85
N GLY A 63 21.98 -1.92 -1.23
CA GLY A 63 22.94 -2.31 -0.20
C GLY A 63 22.34 -2.27 1.19
N THR A 64 23.02 -2.91 2.14
CA THR A 64 22.57 -2.98 3.54
C THR A 64 22.44 -1.61 4.19
N ASP A 65 23.39 -0.71 3.95
CA ASP A 65 23.36 0.63 4.56
C ASP A 65 22.14 1.44 4.06
N ALA A 66 21.89 1.41 2.75
CA ALA A 66 20.77 2.12 2.16
C ALA A 66 19.43 1.52 2.67
N LEU A 67 19.37 0.21 2.83
CA LEU A 67 18.20 -0.47 3.35
C LEU A 67 17.95 -0.08 4.81
N ASP A 68 18.99 -0.07 5.64
CA ASP A 68 18.88 0.33 7.04
C ASP A 68 18.39 1.78 7.18
N ASP A 69 18.90 2.68 6.33
CA ASP A 69 18.44 4.07 6.30
C ASP A 69 16.94 4.17 5.96
N CYS A 70 16.49 3.38 5.00
CA CYS A 70 15.08 3.34 4.63
C CYS A 70 14.21 2.85 5.79
N TRP A 71 14.63 1.78 6.48
CA TRP A 71 13.89 1.27 7.63
C TRP A 71 13.85 2.28 8.78
N ALA A 72 14.93 3.01 9.00
CA ALA A 72 14.95 4.06 10.03
C ALA A 72 13.94 5.16 9.72
N ARG A 73 13.85 5.58 8.46
CA ARG A 73 12.86 6.57 8.03
C ARG A 73 11.44 6.05 8.18
N MET A 74 11.21 4.79 7.83
CA MET A 74 9.90 4.16 7.99
C MET A 74 9.48 4.07 9.45
N ALA A 75 10.40 3.72 10.33
CA ALA A 75 10.13 3.67 11.77
C ALA A 75 9.73 5.04 12.30
N ALA A 76 10.37 6.10 11.81
CA ALA A 76 10.05 7.47 12.22
C ALA A 76 8.65 7.90 11.75
N ILE A 77 8.20 7.42 10.59
CA ILE A 77 6.86 7.71 10.07
C ILE A 77 5.78 7.02 10.89
N GLY A 78 6.04 5.80 11.37
CA GLY A 78 5.12 5.09 12.24
C GLY A 78 3.88 4.54 11.54
N LEU A 79 4.06 3.80 10.44
CA LEU A 79 2.95 3.10 9.79
C LEU A 79 2.28 2.15 10.78
N GLN A 80 0.94 2.18 10.83
CA GLN A 80 0.17 1.34 11.73
C GLN A 80 -0.28 0.08 11.03
N VAL A 81 -0.13 -1.07 11.70
CA VAL A 81 -0.48 -2.37 11.12
C VAL A 81 -1.90 -2.73 11.48
N LEU A 82 -2.69 -3.07 10.48
CA LEU A 82 -4.07 -3.55 10.65
C LEU A 82 -4.12 -5.06 10.47
N PRO A 83 -4.79 -5.78 11.37
CA PRO A 83 -4.99 -7.22 11.18
C PRO A 83 -5.96 -7.47 10.04
N PHE A 84 -5.88 -8.64 9.43
CA PHE A 84 -6.87 -9.12 8.49
C PHE A 84 -7.31 -10.51 8.90
N HIS A 85 -8.56 -10.85 8.60
CA HIS A 85 -9.16 -12.10 9.03
C HIS A 85 -9.86 -12.77 7.83
N GLY A 86 -9.72 -14.06 7.77
CA GLY A 86 -10.36 -14.84 6.74
C GLY A 86 -9.62 -16.16 6.54
N ASP A 87 -10.38 -17.20 6.23
CA ASP A 87 -9.81 -18.49 5.85
C ASP A 87 -9.58 -18.52 4.33
N ALA A 88 -9.06 -19.65 3.84
CA ALA A 88 -8.80 -19.81 2.41
C ALA A 88 -10.06 -19.64 1.56
N ARG A 89 -11.21 -20.05 2.08
CA ARG A 89 -12.48 -19.90 1.38
C ARG A 89 -12.86 -18.43 1.20
N HIS A 90 -12.71 -17.64 2.24
CA HIS A 90 -12.93 -16.19 2.21
C HIS A 90 -12.07 -15.52 1.13
N TRP A 91 -10.76 -15.80 1.14
CA TRP A 91 -9.83 -15.17 0.21
C TRP A 91 -10.03 -15.66 -1.23
N THR A 92 -10.39 -16.93 -1.44
CA THR A 92 -10.73 -17.44 -2.75
C THR A 92 -11.92 -16.65 -3.31
N GLN A 93 -12.95 -16.44 -2.49
CA GLN A 93 -14.15 -15.72 -2.93
C GLN A 93 -13.85 -14.25 -3.25
N ARG A 94 -13.14 -13.57 -2.38
CA ARG A 94 -12.77 -12.17 -2.60
C ARG A 94 -11.93 -11.99 -3.87
N ALA A 95 -10.93 -12.81 -4.05
CA ALA A 95 -10.07 -12.77 -5.23
C ALA A 95 -10.88 -13.01 -6.50
N SER A 96 -11.78 -14.00 -6.47
CA SER A 96 -12.65 -14.32 -7.60
C SER A 96 -13.62 -13.18 -7.93
N ASP A 97 -14.28 -12.62 -6.91
CA ASP A 97 -15.26 -11.55 -7.11
C ASP A 97 -14.63 -10.28 -7.71
N TRP A 98 -13.41 -10.00 -7.35
CA TRP A 98 -12.75 -8.76 -7.76
C TRP A 98 -11.74 -8.92 -8.89
N GLY A 99 -11.49 -10.15 -9.33
CA GLY A 99 -10.50 -10.43 -10.37
C GLY A 99 -9.08 -10.09 -9.95
N LEU A 100 -8.75 -10.30 -8.68
CA LEU A 100 -7.46 -9.98 -8.08
C LEU A 100 -6.78 -11.22 -7.54
N SER A 101 -5.47 -11.13 -7.27
CA SER A 101 -4.81 -12.12 -6.43
C SER A 101 -5.38 -12.04 -5.01
N ALA A 102 -5.21 -13.09 -4.21
CA ALA A 102 -5.63 -13.05 -2.82
C ALA A 102 -4.88 -11.98 -2.03
N TYR A 103 -3.62 -11.71 -2.39
CA TYR A 103 -2.82 -10.66 -1.75
C TYR A 103 -3.42 -9.27 -2.01
N ASP A 104 -3.72 -8.96 -3.26
CA ASP A 104 -4.34 -7.68 -3.60
C ASP A 104 -5.76 -7.58 -3.04
N ALA A 105 -6.50 -8.70 -3.02
CA ALA A 105 -7.80 -8.75 -2.38
C ALA A 105 -7.72 -8.46 -0.89
N CYS A 106 -6.63 -8.84 -0.23
CA CYS A 106 -6.41 -8.53 1.18
C CYS A 106 -6.33 -7.01 1.41
N TYR A 107 -5.62 -6.28 0.54
CA TYR A 107 -5.58 -4.82 0.62
C TYR A 107 -6.98 -4.21 0.45
N LEU A 108 -7.69 -4.64 -0.57
CA LEU A 108 -9.02 -4.09 -0.84
C LEU A 108 -10.02 -4.43 0.27
N ASP A 109 -10.00 -5.66 0.76
CA ASP A 109 -10.87 -6.08 1.85
C ASP A 109 -10.58 -5.28 3.13
N THR A 110 -9.31 -5.06 3.45
CA THR A 110 -8.91 -4.26 4.60
C THR A 110 -9.39 -2.81 4.46
N ALA A 111 -9.23 -2.23 3.27
CA ALA A 111 -9.72 -0.88 3.00
C ALA A 111 -11.22 -0.77 3.20
N LEU A 112 -11.98 -1.77 2.73
CA LEU A 112 -13.43 -1.81 2.90
C LEU A 112 -13.83 -1.93 4.38
N GLN A 113 -13.20 -2.83 5.12
CA GLN A 113 -13.52 -3.06 6.53
C GLN A 113 -13.22 -1.83 7.38
N GLN A 114 -12.14 -1.14 7.06
CA GLN A 114 -11.71 0.03 7.84
C GLN A 114 -12.21 1.35 7.27
N ARG A 115 -12.88 1.32 6.13
CA ARG A 115 -13.38 2.53 5.44
C ARG A 115 -12.27 3.54 5.16
N LEU A 116 -11.16 3.03 4.63
CA LEU A 116 -10.00 3.85 4.29
C LEU A 116 -9.84 3.97 2.78
N PRO A 117 -9.43 5.14 2.28
CA PRO A 117 -8.97 5.22 0.91
C PRO A 117 -7.69 4.43 0.72
N LEU A 118 -7.40 4.04 -0.51
CA LEU A 118 -6.28 3.17 -0.85
C LEU A 118 -5.24 3.93 -1.66
N ALA A 119 -3.99 3.89 -1.23
CA ALA A 119 -2.86 4.42 -1.99
C ALA A 119 -2.20 3.28 -2.75
N THR A 120 -2.29 3.28 -4.07
CA THR A 120 -1.72 2.24 -4.92
C THR A 120 -1.32 2.78 -6.28
N LYS A 121 -0.29 2.18 -6.89
CA LYS A 121 0.08 2.37 -8.29
C LYS A 121 -0.42 1.23 -9.17
N ASP A 122 -0.93 0.16 -8.60
CA ASP A 122 -1.40 -1.01 -9.32
C ASP A 122 -2.75 -0.69 -9.97
N LYS A 123 -2.80 -0.74 -11.29
CA LYS A 123 -4.00 -0.39 -12.04
C LYS A 123 -5.16 -1.34 -11.76
N GLN A 124 -4.90 -2.65 -11.69
CA GLN A 124 -5.94 -3.63 -11.42
C GLN A 124 -6.56 -3.43 -10.04
N LEU A 125 -5.72 -3.20 -9.04
CA LEU A 125 -6.19 -2.96 -7.68
C LEU A 125 -6.96 -1.63 -7.60
N ALA A 126 -6.48 -0.59 -8.25
CA ALA A 126 -7.17 0.70 -8.29
C ALA A 126 -8.54 0.59 -8.96
N ASP A 127 -8.62 -0.12 -10.09
CA ASP A 127 -9.89 -0.31 -10.80
C ASP A 127 -10.89 -1.09 -9.95
N ALA A 128 -10.44 -2.14 -9.28
CA ALA A 128 -11.29 -2.93 -8.38
C ALA A 128 -11.78 -2.07 -7.21
N ALA A 129 -10.90 -1.26 -6.62
CA ALA A 129 -11.27 -0.37 -5.52
C ALA A 129 -12.37 0.61 -5.94
N ARG A 130 -12.24 1.20 -7.13
CA ARG A 130 -13.25 2.14 -7.65
C ARG A 130 -14.59 1.44 -7.85
N ARG A 131 -14.59 0.21 -8.36
CA ARG A 131 -15.83 -0.54 -8.59
C ARG A 131 -16.61 -0.81 -7.30
N VAL A 132 -15.92 -0.93 -6.17
CA VAL A 132 -16.56 -1.18 -4.87
C VAL A 132 -16.69 0.08 -4.02
N GLY A 133 -16.40 1.25 -4.59
CA GLY A 133 -16.61 2.52 -3.90
C GLY A 133 -15.48 2.96 -2.96
N ILE A 134 -14.30 2.35 -3.07
CA ILE A 134 -13.12 2.79 -2.29
C ILE A 134 -12.36 3.83 -3.11
N PRO A 135 -12.21 5.06 -2.60
CA PRO A 135 -11.47 6.08 -3.34
C PRO A 135 -9.96 5.80 -3.34
N ILE A 136 -9.31 6.23 -4.40
CA ILE A 136 -7.85 6.19 -4.47
C ILE A 136 -7.30 7.44 -3.79
N TYR A 137 -6.48 7.23 -2.78
CA TYR A 137 -5.92 8.32 -1.99
C TYR A 137 -5.05 9.23 -2.86
N LEU A 138 -5.29 10.54 -2.79
CA LEU A 138 -4.57 11.56 -3.57
C LEU A 138 -4.53 11.27 -5.08
N ASN A 139 -5.61 10.76 -5.62
CA ASN A 139 -5.68 10.47 -7.05
C ASN A 139 -5.53 11.76 -7.85
N SER A 140 -4.43 11.88 -8.61
CA SER A 140 -4.13 13.08 -9.38
C SER A 140 -5.20 13.38 -10.46
N ALA A 141 -5.82 12.35 -11.02
CA ALA A 141 -6.89 12.53 -12.00
C ALA A 141 -8.14 13.12 -11.38
N GLU A 142 -8.46 12.74 -10.15
CA GLU A 142 -9.59 13.31 -9.41
C GLU A 142 -9.31 14.72 -8.91
N SER A 143 -8.08 14.97 -8.48
CA SER A 143 -7.70 16.29 -7.97
C SER A 143 -7.64 17.36 -9.06
N ARG A 144 -7.60 16.98 -10.34
CA ARG A 144 -7.61 17.91 -11.47
C ARG A 144 -9.02 18.37 -11.86
N ARG A 145 -10.02 17.75 -11.28
CA ARG A 145 -11.43 18.13 -11.51
C ARG A 145 -11.93 19.08 -10.42
#